data_e1fda60e984b141ecb687e933236d3d5
#
_entry.id   e1fda60e984b141ecb687e933236d3d5
#
_cell.length_a   1.000
_cell.length_b   1.000
_cell.length_c   1.000
_cell.angle_alpha   90.00
_cell.angle_beta   90.00
_cell.angle_gamma   90.00
#
_symmetry.space_group_name_H-M   'P 1'
#
loop_
_entity.id
_entity.type
_entity.pdbx_description
1 polymer ?
#
loop_
_entity_poly.entity_id
_entity_poly.type
_entity_poly.pdbx_seq_one_letter_code
_entity_poly.pdbx_strand_id
1 'polypeptide(L)'
;MRSRLTITALALLVGMAAAPVQVLAQSSDGTNSSVSKVLASSGAGFNVAAVRSLLNRGDAAVASGNLDQAKTDYDNARTAAKQLLAFYRDLSGAFRGLDARIPREMDSKGREALSLLAQANLRLAALFRRQNQPEVAVPVLVEVVRLMTPASSEGQKAYQSLIELGFVETPFAGAKSAK
;
A
#
# COMPACT_ATOMS: atom_id res chain seq x y z
N MET A 1 -37.62 -25.03 50.31
CA MET A 1 -39.00 -24.61 50.02
C MET A 1 -39.03 -24.30 48.50
N ARG A 2 -39.51 -25.23 47.71
CA ARG A 2 -40.86 -25.40 47.14
C ARG A 2 -41.37 -24.06 46.60
N SER A 3 -41.59 -23.76 45.29
CA SER A 3 -42.57 -24.45 44.44
C SER A 3 -42.59 -23.84 43.04
N ARG A 4 -42.73 -24.68 42.01
CA ARG A 4 -43.73 -24.75 40.94
C ARG A 4 -43.63 -23.71 39.82
N LEU A 5 -43.21 -24.13 38.64
CA LEU A 5 -44.00 -24.71 37.53
C LEU A 5 -45.32 -23.98 37.19
N THR A 6 -45.33 -23.31 36.03
CA THR A 6 -46.51 -23.37 35.12
C THR A 6 -46.03 -23.28 33.67
N ILE A 7 -46.33 -24.35 32.97
CA ILE A 7 -46.30 -24.51 31.52
C ILE A 7 -47.61 -23.92 31.00
N THR A 8 -47.55 -23.07 29.97
CA THR A 8 -48.72 -22.83 29.08
C THR A 8 -48.26 -22.91 27.65
N ALA A 9 -48.60 -24.02 27.03
CA ALA A 9 -48.59 -24.21 25.58
C ALA A 9 -49.77 -23.48 24.97
N LEU A 10 -49.56 -22.74 23.88
CA LEU A 10 -50.62 -22.45 22.93
C LEU A 10 -50.08 -22.53 21.52
N ALA A 11 -50.65 -23.49 20.79
CA ALA A 11 -50.38 -23.77 19.39
C ALA A 11 -51.23 -22.89 18.46
N LEU A 12 -50.92 -22.99 17.15
CA LEU A 12 -51.66 -22.56 15.94
C LEU A 12 -51.22 -21.16 15.44
N LEU A 13 -50.87 -20.96 14.16
CA LEU A 13 -51.46 -21.47 12.91
C LEU A 13 -50.45 -21.27 11.75
N VAL A 14 -50.41 -22.24 10.87
CA VAL A 14 -49.80 -22.29 9.56
C VAL A 14 -50.39 -21.22 8.65
N GLY A 15 -49.55 -20.38 8.10
CA GLY A 15 -49.82 -19.44 7.02
C GLY A 15 -48.78 -19.59 5.92
N MET A 16 -49.06 -20.51 4.97
CA MET A 16 -48.23 -20.78 3.80
C MET A 16 -48.58 -19.73 2.73
N ALA A 17 -47.81 -18.66 2.65
CA ALA A 17 -47.85 -17.70 1.54
C ALA A 17 -46.71 -18.00 0.59
N ALA A 18 -47.02 -18.67 -0.51
CA ALA A 18 -46.13 -18.86 -1.65
C ALA A 18 -45.97 -17.52 -2.37
N ALA A 19 -44.83 -16.87 -2.19
CA ALA A 19 -44.40 -15.73 -3.03
C ALA A 19 -43.74 -16.28 -4.32
N PRO A 20 -44.06 -15.79 -5.50
CA PRO A 20 -43.37 -16.20 -6.74
C PRO A 20 -41.93 -15.71 -6.70
N VAL A 21 -41.01 -16.66 -6.80
CA VAL A 21 -39.59 -16.36 -7.08
C VAL A 21 -39.52 -15.81 -8.49
N GLN A 22 -39.37 -14.48 -8.63
CA GLN A 22 -38.98 -13.88 -9.87
C GLN A 22 -37.48 -14.17 -10.07
N VAL A 23 -37.20 -15.14 -10.93
CA VAL A 23 -35.86 -15.34 -11.49
C VAL A 23 -35.58 -14.15 -12.42
N LEU A 24 -34.92 -13.17 -11.91
CA LEU A 24 -34.25 -12.15 -12.75
C LEU A 24 -33.10 -12.85 -13.44
N ALA A 25 -33.30 -13.18 -14.71
CA ALA A 25 -32.23 -13.55 -15.64
C ALA A 25 -31.29 -12.33 -15.75
N GLN A 26 -30.20 -12.33 -14.99
CA GLN A 26 -29.11 -11.37 -15.15
C GLN A 26 -28.38 -11.70 -16.45
N SER A 27 -28.48 -10.82 -17.42
CA SER A 27 -27.70 -10.82 -18.64
C SER A 27 -26.21 -10.80 -18.30
N SER A 28 -25.49 -11.84 -18.64
CA SER A 28 -24.12 -12.13 -18.21
C SER A 28 -23.03 -11.56 -19.15
N ASP A 29 -23.23 -10.39 -19.77
CA ASP A 29 -22.24 -9.89 -20.73
C ASP A 29 -21.52 -8.57 -20.36
N GLY A 30 -21.79 -7.99 -19.16
CA GLY A 30 -21.10 -6.78 -18.71
C GLY A 30 -20.31 -6.93 -17.41
N THR A 31 -20.47 -8.04 -16.70
CA THR A 31 -20.08 -8.18 -15.28
C THR A 31 -18.64 -8.63 -15.05
N ASN A 32 -18.01 -9.34 -15.97
CA ASN A 32 -16.68 -9.89 -15.75
C ASN A 32 -15.56 -8.82 -15.77
N SER A 33 -15.70 -7.79 -16.59
CA SER A 33 -14.70 -6.71 -16.67
C SER A 33 -14.77 -5.76 -15.47
N SER A 34 -15.97 -5.51 -14.94
CA SER A 34 -16.16 -4.66 -13.76
C SER A 34 -15.76 -5.34 -12.45
N VAL A 35 -16.03 -6.64 -12.31
CA VAL A 35 -15.65 -7.43 -11.12
C VAL A 35 -14.13 -7.56 -11.01
N SER A 36 -13.43 -7.84 -12.11
CA SER A 36 -11.96 -7.90 -12.13
C SER A 36 -11.33 -6.54 -11.79
N LYS A 37 -11.93 -5.44 -12.24
CA LYS A 37 -11.46 -4.08 -11.95
C LYS A 37 -11.72 -3.68 -10.49
N VAL A 38 -12.83 -4.13 -9.91
CA VAL A 38 -13.16 -3.94 -8.49
C VAL A 38 -12.20 -4.70 -7.58
N LEU A 39 -11.80 -5.92 -7.92
CA LEU A 39 -10.81 -6.69 -7.16
C LEU A 39 -9.43 -6.04 -7.16
N ALA A 40 -9.00 -5.43 -8.27
CA ALA A 40 -7.75 -4.69 -8.35
C ALA A 40 -7.80 -3.34 -7.61
N SER A 41 -8.98 -2.75 -7.47
CA SER A 41 -9.20 -1.46 -6.79
C SER A 41 -9.68 -1.59 -5.35
N SER A 42 -10.28 -2.71 -4.97
CA SER A 42 -10.66 -2.96 -3.58
C SER A 42 -9.42 -3.14 -2.71
N GLY A 43 -9.43 -2.58 -1.50
CA GLY A 43 -8.29 -2.52 -0.57
C GLY A 43 -7.70 -3.88 -0.11
N ALA A 44 -7.91 -4.93 -0.88
CA ALA A 44 -7.43 -6.30 -0.63
C ALA A 44 -5.92 -6.51 -0.90
N GLY A 45 -5.13 -5.44 -0.96
CA GLY A 45 -3.72 -5.55 -0.65
C GLY A 45 -2.73 -5.47 -1.82
N PHE A 46 -3.06 -5.83 -3.05
CA PHE A 46 -2.07 -5.83 -4.15
C PHE A 46 -2.34 -4.72 -5.18
N ASN A 47 -2.32 -3.46 -4.72
CA ASN A 47 -2.45 -2.29 -5.57
C ASN A 47 -1.82 -1.04 -4.92
N VAL A 48 -1.62 0.00 -5.71
CA VAL A 48 -1.05 1.29 -5.29
C VAL A 48 -1.88 1.96 -4.17
N ALA A 49 -3.20 1.86 -4.22
CA ALA A 49 -4.07 2.46 -3.21
C ALA A 49 -3.88 1.80 -1.83
N ALA A 50 -3.68 0.48 -1.78
CA ALA A 50 -3.38 -0.24 -0.54
C ALA A 50 -2.05 0.21 0.06
N VAL A 51 -1.00 0.41 -0.76
CA VAL A 51 0.28 0.94 -0.27
C VAL A 51 0.12 2.33 0.30
N ARG A 52 -0.63 3.22 -0.35
CA ARG A 52 -0.93 4.56 0.17
C ARG A 52 -1.70 4.52 1.48
N SER A 53 -2.67 3.61 1.60
CA SER A 53 -3.43 3.41 2.84
C SER A 53 -2.52 2.99 3.99
N LEU A 54 -1.56 2.09 3.75
CA LEU A 54 -0.55 1.69 4.73
C LEU A 54 0.32 2.88 5.17
N LEU A 55 0.80 3.70 4.24
CA LEU A 55 1.56 4.90 4.55
C LEU A 55 0.75 5.88 5.42
N ASN A 56 -0.50 6.14 5.06
CA ASN A 56 -1.38 7.04 5.79
C ASN A 56 -1.68 6.52 7.21
N ARG A 57 -1.88 5.21 7.39
CA ARG A 57 -2.04 4.60 8.72
C ARG A 57 -0.78 4.75 9.56
N GLY A 58 0.39 4.51 8.97
CA GLY A 58 1.66 4.74 9.64
C GLY A 58 1.84 6.20 10.05
N ASP A 59 1.48 7.15 9.18
CA ASP A 59 1.53 8.59 9.51
C ASP A 59 0.58 8.93 10.68
N ALA A 60 -0.63 8.36 10.69
CA ALA A 60 -1.59 8.52 11.81
C ALA A 60 -1.07 7.88 13.11
N ALA A 61 -0.41 6.72 13.03
CA ALA A 61 0.20 6.07 14.18
C ALA A 61 1.37 6.91 14.75
N VAL A 62 2.19 7.54 13.89
CA VAL A 62 3.22 8.49 14.33
C VAL A 62 2.59 9.69 15.06
N ALA A 63 1.50 10.24 14.52
CA ALA A 63 0.79 11.37 15.12
C ALA A 63 0.19 11.04 16.48
N SER A 64 -0.26 9.79 16.70
CA SER A 64 -0.75 9.30 17.98
C SER A 64 0.34 8.80 18.94
N GLY A 65 1.61 8.84 18.54
CA GLY A 65 2.74 8.37 19.35
C GLY A 65 2.95 6.85 19.32
N ASN A 66 2.17 6.10 18.55
CA ASN A 66 2.31 4.64 18.45
C ASN A 66 3.38 4.29 17.38
N LEU A 67 4.65 4.37 17.78
CA LEU A 67 5.78 4.20 16.87
C LEU A 67 5.94 2.74 16.39
N ASP A 68 5.55 1.75 17.16
CA ASP A 68 5.61 0.33 16.77
C ASP A 68 4.58 0.00 15.69
N GLN A 69 3.36 0.53 15.83
CA GLN A 69 2.36 0.41 14.78
C GLN A 69 2.79 1.14 13.50
N ALA A 70 3.36 2.33 13.63
CA ALA A 70 3.89 3.10 12.51
C ALA A 70 4.96 2.31 11.77
N LYS A 71 5.91 1.71 12.50
CA LYS A 71 6.94 0.84 11.92
C LYS A 71 6.33 -0.32 11.15
N THR A 72 5.37 -1.01 11.74
CA THR A 72 4.68 -2.14 11.11
C THR A 72 3.99 -1.73 9.82
N ASP A 73 3.24 -0.62 9.82
CA ASP A 73 2.53 -0.13 8.64
C ASP A 73 3.49 0.33 7.53
N TYR A 74 4.60 1.00 7.87
CA TYR A 74 5.62 1.39 6.90
C TYR A 74 6.40 0.20 6.33
N ASP A 75 6.74 -0.81 7.13
CA ASP A 75 7.38 -2.05 6.66
C ASP A 75 6.44 -2.83 5.72
N ASN A 76 5.15 -2.89 6.03
CA ASN A 76 4.15 -3.48 5.16
C ASN A 76 4.00 -2.69 3.85
N ALA A 77 3.97 -1.36 3.91
CA ALA A 77 3.95 -0.50 2.72
C ALA A 77 5.18 -0.72 1.82
N ARG A 78 6.37 -0.78 2.43
CA ARG A 78 7.64 -1.07 1.75
C ARG A 78 7.60 -2.42 1.04
N THR A 79 7.14 -3.46 1.72
CA THR A 79 7.03 -4.82 1.18
C THR A 79 6.06 -4.88 0.02
N ALA A 80 4.86 -4.33 0.18
CA ALA A 80 3.84 -4.27 -0.87
C ALA A 80 4.31 -3.47 -2.09
N ALA A 81 4.99 -2.33 -1.88
CA ALA A 81 5.53 -1.52 -2.97
C ALA A 81 6.63 -2.27 -3.75
N LYS A 82 7.51 -3.02 -3.06
CA LYS A 82 8.52 -3.87 -3.73
C LYS A 82 7.88 -4.96 -4.58
N GLN A 83 6.86 -5.63 -4.08
CA GLN A 83 6.13 -6.65 -4.82
C GLN A 83 5.43 -6.08 -6.06
N LEU A 84 4.76 -4.93 -5.93
CA LEU A 84 4.12 -4.25 -7.07
C LEU A 84 5.14 -3.83 -8.12
N LEU A 85 6.29 -3.28 -7.70
CA LEU A 85 7.36 -2.89 -8.62
C LEU A 85 7.90 -4.07 -9.40
N ALA A 86 8.14 -5.21 -8.74
CA ALA A 86 8.56 -6.45 -9.38
C ALA A 86 7.52 -6.92 -10.39
N PHE A 87 6.25 -7.01 -9.97
CA PHE A 87 5.14 -7.41 -10.85
C PHE A 87 5.04 -6.54 -12.10
N TYR A 88 5.09 -5.21 -11.98
CA TYR A 88 5.00 -4.32 -13.14
C TYR A 88 6.20 -4.46 -14.07
N ARG A 89 7.41 -4.66 -13.54
CA ARG A 89 8.61 -4.90 -14.35
C ARG A 89 8.54 -6.22 -15.11
N ASP A 90 8.11 -7.29 -14.45
CA ASP A 90 7.99 -8.61 -15.06
C ASP A 90 6.96 -8.60 -16.19
N LEU A 91 5.80 -7.98 -15.93
CA LEU A 91 4.75 -7.88 -16.94
C LEU A 91 5.16 -6.97 -18.11
N SER A 92 5.83 -5.84 -17.85
CA SER A 92 6.41 -5.00 -18.89
C SER A 92 7.41 -5.78 -19.74
N GLY A 93 8.27 -6.57 -19.10
CA GLY A 93 9.27 -7.42 -19.76
C GLY A 93 8.64 -8.49 -20.67
N ALA A 94 7.60 -9.17 -20.17
CA ALA A 94 6.91 -10.24 -20.90
C ALA A 94 6.26 -9.78 -22.22
N PHE A 95 5.83 -8.54 -22.29
CA PHE A 95 5.18 -7.97 -23.49
C PHE A 95 6.11 -7.14 -24.39
N ARG A 96 7.38 -7.03 -24.02
CA ARG A 96 8.36 -6.27 -24.81
C ARG A 96 8.56 -6.89 -26.18
N GLY A 97 8.29 -6.10 -27.22
CA GLY A 97 8.35 -6.55 -28.62
C GLY A 97 7.06 -7.20 -29.14
N LEU A 98 6.04 -7.43 -28.29
CA LEU A 98 4.75 -7.99 -28.67
C LEU A 98 3.68 -6.89 -28.79
N ASP A 99 3.51 -6.07 -27.77
CA ASP A 99 2.55 -4.95 -27.76
C ASP A 99 3.13 -3.80 -26.93
N ALA A 100 3.44 -2.68 -27.58
CA ALA A 100 4.05 -1.53 -26.94
C ALA A 100 3.15 -0.78 -25.93
N ARG A 101 1.84 -1.03 -25.93
CA ARG A 101 0.89 -0.36 -25.02
C ARG A 101 1.03 -0.89 -23.60
N ILE A 102 1.17 -2.20 -23.45
CA ILE A 102 1.26 -2.87 -22.15
C ILE A 102 2.54 -2.46 -21.40
N PRO A 103 3.76 -2.53 -21.97
CA PRO A 103 4.95 -2.01 -21.32
C PRO A 103 4.83 -0.54 -20.90
N ARG A 104 4.26 0.34 -21.74
CA ARG A 104 4.10 1.76 -21.36
C ARG A 104 3.21 1.95 -20.13
N GLU A 105 2.11 1.21 -20.05
CA GLU A 105 1.23 1.23 -18.88
C GLU A 105 1.96 0.68 -17.63
N MET A 106 2.60 -0.47 -17.76
CA MET A 106 3.31 -1.13 -16.67
C MET A 106 4.50 -0.29 -16.17
N ASP A 107 5.25 0.33 -17.08
CA ASP A 107 6.36 1.23 -16.72
C ASP A 107 5.85 2.48 -15.96
N SER A 108 4.66 3.00 -16.32
CA SER A 108 4.04 4.11 -15.59
C SER A 108 3.66 3.69 -14.16
N LYS A 109 2.98 2.55 -14.01
CA LYS A 109 2.61 1.98 -12.71
C LYS A 109 3.84 1.60 -11.89
N GLY A 110 4.89 1.09 -12.55
CA GLY A 110 6.17 0.77 -11.93
C GLY A 110 6.86 2.00 -11.34
N ARG A 111 6.84 3.15 -12.04
CA ARG A 111 7.37 4.41 -11.50
C ARG A 111 6.59 4.88 -10.27
N GLU A 112 5.27 4.72 -10.26
CA GLU A 112 4.45 5.05 -9.12
C GLU A 112 4.76 4.14 -7.91
N ALA A 113 4.86 2.82 -8.12
CA ALA A 113 5.25 1.88 -7.08
C ALA A 113 6.66 2.17 -6.54
N LEU A 114 7.59 2.56 -7.40
CA LEU A 114 8.95 2.96 -7.01
C LEU A 114 8.95 4.22 -6.13
N SER A 115 8.16 5.23 -6.48
CA SER A 115 8.01 6.43 -5.65
C SER A 115 7.42 6.11 -4.27
N LEU A 116 6.39 5.24 -4.21
CA LEU A 116 5.81 4.79 -2.94
C LEU A 116 6.81 3.99 -2.08
N LEU A 117 7.65 3.16 -2.72
CA LEU A 117 8.74 2.46 -2.04
C LEU A 117 9.74 3.44 -1.42
N ALA A 118 10.13 4.46 -2.16
CA ALA A 118 11.02 5.51 -1.66
C ALA A 118 10.38 6.28 -0.49
N GLN A 119 9.09 6.60 -0.59
CA GLN A 119 8.35 7.27 0.47
C GLN A 119 8.24 6.40 1.74
N ALA A 120 8.00 5.09 1.62
CA ALA A 120 7.99 4.17 2.75
C ALA A 120 9.35 4.14 3.45
N ASN A 121 10.43 4.03 2.68
CA ASN A 121 11.80 4.04 3.20
C ASN A 121 12.15 5.36 3.90
N LEU A 122 11.78 6.51 3.34
CA LEU A 122 12.03 7.81 3.98
C LEU A 122 11.30 7.94 5.33
N ARG A 123 10.05 7.44 5.43
CA ARG A 123 9.29 7.42 6.68
C ARG A 123 9.89 6.48 7.72
N LEU A 124 10.33 5.30 7.29
CA LEU A 124 11.05 4.36 8.16
C LEU A 124 12.36 4.96 8.68
N ALA A 125 13.14 5.58 7.82
CA ALA A 125 14.38 6.24 8.24
C ALA A 125 14.10 7.38 9.23
N ALA A 126 13.08 8.21 8.99
CA ALA A 126 12.66 9.26 9.92
C ALA A 126 12.20 8.69 11.27
N LEU A 127 11.48 7.56 11.25
CA LEU A 127 11.05 6.87 12.45
C LEU A 127 12.24 6.35 13.27
N PHE A 128 13.20 5.68 12.64
CA PHE A 128 14.41 5.19 13.30
C PHE A 128 15.25 6.32 13.89
N ARG A 129 15.35 7.47 13.20
CA ARG A 129 15.99 8.68 13.73
C ARG A 129 15.30 9.17 15.01
N ARG A 130 13.95 9.18 15.03
CA ARG A 130 13.18 9.54 16.25
C ARG A 130 13.38 8.56 17.41
N GLN A 131 13.65 7.29 17.10
CA GLN A 131 13.95 6.24 18.07
C GLN A 131 15.43 6.23 18.51
N ASN A 132 16.23 7.20 18.03
CA ASN A 132 17.67 7.27 18.27
C ASN A 132 18.43 6.01 17.78
N GLN A 133 18.03 5.51 16.58
CA GLN A 133 18.61 4.34 15.92
C GLN A 133 19.17 4.75 14.53
N PRO A 134 20.18 5.64 14.46
CA PRO A 134 20.71 6.14 13.19
C PRO A 134 21.37 5.02 12.36
N GLU A 135 21.96 4.01 13.01
CA GLU A 135 22.58 2.85 12.37
C GLU A 135 21.58 2.02 11.55
N VAL A 136 20.29 2.02 11.94
CA VAL A 136 19.21 1.36 11.19
C VAL A 136 18.67 2.27 10.08
N ALA A 137 18.65 3.58 10.31
CA ALA A 137 18.17 4.55 9.32
C ALA A 137 19.09 4.66 8.10
N VAL A 138 20.42 4.59 8.30
CA VAL A 138 21.42 4.80 7.24
C VAL A 138 21.26 3.84 6.06
N PRO A 139 21.22 2.50 6.22
CA PRO A 139 21.06 1.60 5.08
C PRO A 139 19.72 1.81 4.35
N VAL A 140 18.67 2.22 5.05
CA VAL A 140 17.37 2.53 4.43
C VAL A 140 17.48 3.80 3.57
N LEU A 141 18.18 4.85 4.03
CA LEU A 141 18.41 6.06 3.26
C LEU A 141 19.29 5.79 2.02
N VAL A 142 20.34 4.98 2.16
CA VAL A 142 21.20 4.57 1.03
C VAL A 142 20.37 3.81 -0.02
N GLU A 143 19.42 2.95 0.39
CA GLU A 143 18.50 2.29 -0.54
C GLU A 143 17.68 3.31 -1.34
N VAL A 144 17.17 4.38 -0.71
CA VAL A 144 16.43 5.44 -1.43
C VAL A 144 17.32 6.15 -2.44
N VAL A 145 18.54 6.53 -2.05
CA VAL A 145 19.50 7.20 -2.98
C VAL A 145 19.81 6.32 -4.20
N ARG A 146 19.94 5.01 -4.00
CA ARG A 146 20.20 4.06 -5.10
C ARG A 146 18.99 3.86 -6.01
N LEU A 147 17.78 3.81 -5.45
CA LEU A 147 16.54 3.56 -6.21
C LEU A 147 16.09 4.79 -7.00
N MET A 148 16.19 5.97 -6.40
CA MET A 148 15.60 7.20 -6.94
C MET A 148 16.61 8.11 -7.63
N THR A 149 17.88 7.81 -7.54
CA THR A 149 19.02 8.69 -7.88
C THR A 149 19.08 9.99 -7.07
N PRO A 150 20.26 10.58 -6.85
CA PRO A 150 20.37 11.85 -6.11
C PRO A 150 19.70 13.05 -6.80
N ALA A 151 19.36 12.93 -8.08
CA ALA A 151 18.70 14.00 -8.84
C ALA A 151 17.20 14.12 -8.55
N SER A 152 16.56 13.04 -8.05
CA SER A 152 15.14 13.07 -7.69
C SER A 152 14.89 13.73 -6.34
N SER A 153 13.65 14.18 -6.09
CA SER A 153 13.28 14.81 -4.82
C SER A 153 13.45 13.87 -3.61
N GLU A 154 13.10 12.60 -3.77
CA GLU A 154 13.24 11.57 -2.73
C GLU A 154 14.71 11.23 -2.50
N GLY A 155 15.50 11.10 -3.57
CA GLY A 155 16.94 10.87 -3.48
C GLY A 155 17.68 12.02 -2.80
N GLN A 156 17.32 13.26 -3.11
CA GLN A 156 17.85 14.45 -2.44
C GLN A 156 17.54 14.46 -0.94
N LYS A 157 16.29 14.18 -0.57
CA LYS A 157 15.88 14.08 0.85
C LYS A 157 16.65 13.02 1.60
N ALA A 158 16.83 11.85 0.98
CA ALA A 158 17.60 10.76 1.57
C ALA A 158 19.08 11.15 1.73
N TYR A 159 19.67 11.72 0.70
CA TYR A 159 21.07 12.16 0.74
C TYR A 159 21.31 13.27 1.77
N GLN A 160 20.41 14.25 1.83
CA GLN A 160 20.45 15.30 2.85
C GLN A 160 20.35 14.72 4.27
N SER A 161 19.51 13.71 4.48
CA SER A 161 19.41 13.02 5.77
C SER A 161 20.70 12.28 6.16
N LEU A 162 21.45 11.75 5.17
CA LEU A 162 22.77 11.14 5.42
C LEU A 162 23.81 12.20 5.84
N ILE A 163 23.76 13.40 5.27
CA ILE A 163 24.60 14.54 5.69
C ILE A 163 24.27 14.95 7.12
N GLU A 164 22.98 15.11 7.44
CA GLU A 164 22.50 15.48 8.79
C GLU A 164 22.89 14.47 9.86
N LEU A 165 23.01 13.19 9.48
CA LEU A 165 23.47 12.12 10.37
C LEU A 165 25.00 12.03 10.46
N GLY A 166 25.75 12.84 9.70
CA GLY A 166 27.23 12.86 9.70
C GLY A 166 27.90 11.70 8.95
N PHE A 167 27.15 10.94 8.14
CA PHE A 167 27.70 9.84 7.33
C PHE A 167 28.27 10.30 6.00
N VAL A 168 27.93 11.52 5.56
CA VAL A 168 28.43 12.17 4.34
C VAL A 168 28.66 13.64 4.65
N GLU A 169 29.78 14.17 4.17
CA GLU A 169 30.15 15.57 4.41
C GLU A 169 29.93 16.46 3.17
N THR A 170 30.03 15.90 1.97
CA THR A 170 29.97 16.63 0.70
C THR A 170 28.53 16.84 0.23
N PRO A 171 28.04 18.10 0.11
CA PRO A 171 26.71 18.36 -0.46
C PRO A 171 26.66 18.01 -1.95
N PHE A 172 25.50 17.47 -2.39
CA PHE A 172 25.27 17.20 -3.80
C PHE A 172 24.95 18.49 -4.57
N ALA A 173 25.84 18.87 -5.49
CA ALA A 173 25.74 20.14 -6.22
C ALA A 173 24.55 20.23 -7.18
N GLY A 174 24.00 19.11 -7.64
CA GLY A 174 22.83 19.04 -8.53
C GLY A 174 21.50 19.43 -7.90
N ALA A 175 21.45 19.60 -6.58
CA ALA A 175 20.23 20.00 -5.85
C ALA A 175 19.79 21.46 -6.11
N LYS A 176 20.61 22.29 -6.77
CA LYS A 176 20.33 23.72 -7.01
C LYS A 176 19.48 24.01 -8.25
N SER A 177 19.03 23.03 -9.00
CA SER A 177 18.33 23.22 -10.30
C SER A 177 16.81 23.15 -10.25
N ALA A 178 16.19 23.02 -9.08
CA ALA A 178 14.73 23.06 -8.92
C ALA A 178 14.30 24.40 -8.30
N LYS A 179 14.28 25.45 -9.13
CA LYS A 179 13.65 26.74 -8.81
C LYS A 179 12.46 26.94 -9.74
#